data_0088a7d8e291d741165546b38672fecb
#
_entry.id   0088a7d8e291d741165546b38672fecb
#
_cell.length_a   1.000
_cell.length_b   1.000
_cell.length_c   1.000
_cell.angle_alpha   90.00
_cell.angle_beta   90.00
_cell.angle_gamma   90.00
#
_symmetry.space_group_name_H-M   'P 1'
#
loop_
_entity.id
_entity.type
_entity.pdbx_description
1 polymer ?
#
loop_
_entity_poly.entity_id
_entity_poly.type
_entity_poly.pdbx_seq_one_letter_code
_entity_poly.pdbx_strand_id
1 'polypeptide(L)'
;MQLYPAIDMKNGQCVRLKQGEFKEITVYSDAPEKVAAYWQEQGATFLHLVDLDGALAGHSVNEEVIRRIAQTVSIPIEIGGGIRTEEAIRNMLSLGVKRVIIGTKAVERPEFLKEMVETFGSDAIVAGIDAKDGLVAIQGWDLFFVLTA
;
A
#
# COMPACT_ATOMS: atom_id res chain seq x y z
N MET A 1 -17.48 13.56 -2.00
CA MET A 1 -16.69 12.37 -2.45
C MET A 1 -15.23 12.67 -2.14
N GLN A 2 -14.51 11.77 -1.53
CA GLN A 2 -13.07 11.91 -1.29
C GLN A 2 -12.31 11.09 -2.34
N LEU A 3 -11.33 11.70 -2.98
CA LEU A 3 -10.45 11.05 -3.95
C LEU A 3 -9.10 10.78 -3.31
N TYR A 4 -8.55 9.61 -3.57
CA TYR A 4 -7.23 9.18 -3.15
C TYR A 4 -6.38 8.93 -4.40
N PRO A 5 -5.60 9.91 -4.89
CA PRO A 5 -4.66 9.64 -5.97
C PRO A 5 -3.70 8.53 -5.56
N ALA A 6 -3.52 7.56 -6.46
CA ALA A 6 -2.65 6.43 -6.21
C ALA A 6 -1.28 6.62 -6.88
N ILE A 7 -0.24 6.19 -6.20
CA ILE A 7 1.14 6.11 -6.69
C ILE A 7 1.63 4.68 -6.49
N ASP A 8 1.68 3.93 -7.58
CA ASP A 8 2.27 2.60 -7.60
C ASP A 8 3.78 2.72 -7.75
N MET A 9 4.53 2.07 -6.88
CA MET A 9 5.99 2.11 -6.87
C MET A 9 6.59 0.76 -7.21
N LYS A 10 7.54 0.77 -8.14
CA LYS A 10 8.37 -0.38 -8.49
C LYS A 10 9.78 0.06 -8.80
N ASN A 11 10.78 -0.62 -8.23
CA ASN A 11 12.21 -0.28 -8.39
C ASN A 11 12.49 1.20 -8.13
N GLY A 12 11.82 1.81 -7.16
CA GLY A 12 11.97 3.22 -6.81
C GLY A 12 11.29 4.22 -7.75
N GLN A 13 10.55 3.77 -8.74
CA GLN A 13 9.88 4.60 -9.76
C GLN A 13 8.36 4.55 -9.63
N CYS A 14 7.69 5.61 -10.11
CA CYS A 14 6.24 5.59 -10.32
C CYS A 14 5.90 4.79 -11.57
N VAL A 15 5.03 3.80 -11.41
CA VAL A 15 4.63 2.93 -12.50
C VAL A 15 3.11 2.79 -12.59
N ARG A 16 2.65 2.20 -13.68
CA ARG A 16 1.28 1.71 -13.84
C ARG A 16 1.30 0.32 -14.40
N LEU A 17 0.55 -0.57 -13.78
CA LEU A 17 0.28 -1.89 -14.33
C LEU A 17 -0.93 -1.81 -15.27
N LYS A 18 -0.85 -2.49 -16.41
CA LYS A 18 -2.02 -2.66 -17.27
C LYS A 18 -2.85 -3.83 -16.73
N GLN A 19 -4.07 -3.54 -16.29
CA GLN A 19 -5.01 -4.52 -15.71
C GLN A 19 -4.43 -5.33 -14.53
N GLY A 20 -3.47 -4.76 -13.78
CA GLY A 20 -2.82 -5.45 -12.66
C GLY A 20 -1.69 -6.41 -13.05
N GLU A 21 -1.38 -6.53 -14.35
CA GLU A 21 -0.35 -7.47 -14.80
C GLU A 21 1.06 -6.90 -14.68
N PHE A 22 1.91 -7.57 -13.89
CA PHE A 22 3.32 -7.20 -13.67
C PHE A 22 4.20 -7.27 -14.92
N LYS A 23 3.72 -7.88 -16.00
CA LYS A 23 4.44 -7.99 -17.28
C LYS A 23 4.29 -6.76 -18.15
N GLU A 24 3.24 -5.97 -17.96
CA GLU A 24 2.96 -4.76 -18.75
C GLU A 24 3.06 -3.53 -17.86
N ILE A 25 4.29 -3.02 -17.67
CA ILE A 25 4.60 -1.89 -16.80
C ILE A 25 4.93 -0.67 -17.65
N THR A 26 4.29 0.45 -17.34
CA THR A 26 4.66 1.77 -17.87
C THR A 26 5.27 2.59 -16.73
N VAL A 27 6.49 3.09 -16.92
CA VAL A 27 7.13 4.04 -16.01
C VAL A 27 6.67 5.45 -16.35
N TYR A 28 6.16 6.17 -15.34
CA TYR A 28 5.69 7.56 -15.50
C TYR A 28 6.68 8.58 -14.95
N SER A 29 7.41 8.22 -13.90
CA SER A 29 8.37 9.11 -13.26
C SER A 29 9.39 8.31 -12.46
N ASP A 30 10.62 8.80 -12.44
CA ASP A 30 11.71 8.34 -11.58
C ASP A 30 11.80 9.13 -10.26
N ALA A 31 10.87 10.06 -10.03
CA ALA A 31 10.80 10.91 -8.84
C ALA A 31 9.40 10.87 -8.20
N PRO A 32 9.06 9.78 -7.46
CA PRO A 32 7.74 9.60 -6.83
C PRO A 32 7.34 10.74 -5.89
N GLU A 33 8.30 11.34 -5.19
CA GLU A 33 8.07 12.49 -4.31
C GLU A 33 7.57 13.73 -5.08
N LYS A 34 8.00 13.93 -6.33
CA LYS A 34 7.50 15.03 -7.17
C LYS A 34 6.08 14.76 -7.65
N VAL A 35 5.75 13.50 -7.93
CA VAL A 35 4.38 13.10 -8.29
C VAL A 35 3.44 13.29 -7.10
N ALA A 36 3.89 12.97 -5.89
CA ALA A 36 3.13 13.20 -4.67
C ALA A 36 2.87 14.69 -4.42
N ALA A 37 3.90 15.55 -4.57
CA ALA A 37 3.77 17.00 -4.48
C ALA A 37 2.77 17.54 -5.51
N TYR A 38 2.86 17.10 -6.75
CA TYR A 38 1.92 17.47 -7.82
C TYR A 38 0.47 17.14 -7.43
N TRP A 39 0.19 15.95 -6.91
CA TRP A 39 -1.17 15.60 -6.48
C TRP A 39 -1.67 16.48 -5.34
N GLN A 40 -0.81 16.79 -4.37
CA GLN A 40 -1.16 17.74 -3.30
C GLN A 40 -1.49 19.14 -3.87
N GLU A 41 -0.71 19.66 -4.82
CA GLU A 41 -0.97 20.92 -5.50
C GLU A 41 -2.29 20.92 -6.29
N GLN A 42 -2.68 19.76 -6.85
CA GLN A 42 -3.97 19.58 -7.51
C GLN A 42 -5.16 19.44 -6.53
N GLY A 43 -4.91 19.59 -5.23
CA GLY A 43 -5.97 19.59 -4.20
C GLY A 43 -6.28 18.21 -3.62
N ALA A 44 -5.41 17.22 -3.80
CA ALA A 44 -5.54 15.95 -3.08
C ALA A 44 -5.44 16.20 -1.57
N THR A 45 -6.31 15.52 -0.81
CA THR A 45 -6.35 15.60 0.65
C THR A 45 -5.84 14.33 1.34
N PHE A 46 -5.50 13.33 0.55
CA PHE A 46 -4.95 12.04 0.98
C PHE A 46 -4.21 11.40 -0.18
N LEU A 47 -3.14 10.63 0.08
CA LEU A 47 -2.44 9.84 -0.93
C LEU A 47 -2.53 8.35 -0.62
N HIS A 48 -2.69 7.54 -1.67
CA HIS A 48 -2.62 6.09 -1.63
C HIS A 48 -1.31 5.63 -2.30
N LEU A 49 -0.44 4.95 -1.55
CA LEU A 49 0.80 4.40 -2.06
C LEU A 49 0.72 2.88 -2.14
N VAL A 50 1.31 2.31 -3.19
CA VAL A 50 1.45 0.86 -3.33
C VAL A 50 2.91 0.51 -3.57
N ASP A 51 3.50 -0.28 -2.67
CA ASP A 51 4.81 -0.89 -2.85
C ASP A 51 4.64 -2.22 -3.60
N LEU A 52 4.73 -2.18 -4.93
CA LEU A 52 4.55 -3.37 -5.78
C LEU A 52 5.68 -4.38 -5.59
N ASP A 53 6.92 -3.93 -5.35
CA ASP A 53 8.03 -4.81 -5.04
C ASP A 53 7.80 -5.48 -3.68
N GLY A 54 7.32 -4.72 -2.69
CA GLY A 54 6.96 -5.22 -1.38
C GLY A 54 5.82 -6.24 -1.42
N ALA A 55 4.81 -6.02 -2.26
CA ALA A 55 3.71 -6.96 -2.45
C ALA A 55 4.20 -8.34 -2.90
N LEU A 56 5.18 -8.38 -3.82
CA LEU A 56 5.82 -9.62 -4.30
C LEU A 56 6.78 -10.22 -3.27
N ALA A 57 7.63 -9.38 -2.67
CA ALA A 57 8.66 -9.83 -1.72
C ALA A 57 8.08 -10.27 -0.36
N GLY A 58 6.88 -9.77 0.00
CA GLY A 58 6.27 -10.02 1.30
C GLY A 58 6.81 -9.16 2.45
N HIS A 59 7.62 -8.16 2.13
CA HIS A 59 8.12 -7.12 3.03
C HIS A 59 8.34 -5.84 2.22
N SER A 60 8.38 -4.66 2.86
CA SER A 60 8.61 -3.40 2.16
C SER A 60 9.98 -3.34 1.51
N VAL A 61 10.05 -2.83 0.29
CA VAL A 61 11.28 -2.70 -0.51
C VAL A 61 11.61 -1.23 -0.78
N ASN A 62 10.58 -0.38 -0.94
CA ASN A 62 10.73 1.02 -1.35
C ASN A 62 10.71 2.01 -0.16
N GLU A 63 11.20 1.63 1.04
CA GLU A 63 11.11 2.45 2.26
C GLU A 63 11.73 3.84 2.12
N GLU A 64 12.86 3.95 1.43
CA GLU A 64 13.51 5.24 1.22
C GLU A 64 12.68 6.19 0.33
N VAL A 65 12.00 5.62 -0.67
CA VAL A 65 11.06 6.38 -1.52
C VAL A 65 9.86 6.84 -0.71
N ILE A 66 9.30 5.96 0.11
CA ILE A 66 8.17 6.25 1.00
C ILE A 66 8.54 7.38 1.96
N ARG A 67 9.74 7.33 2.56
CA ARG A 67 10.27 8.37 3.43
C ARG A 67 10.34 9.72 2.71
N ARG A 68 10.92 9.77 1.50
CA ARG A 68 10.99 11.01 0.71
C ARG A 68 9.61 11.58 0.40
N ILE A 69 8.65 10.74 0.03
CA ILE A 69 7.26 11.18 -0.19
C ILE A 69 6.70 11.78 1.10
N ALA A 70 6.80 11.07 2.24
CA ALA A 70 6.26 11.54 3.52
C ALA A 70 6.91 12.86 4.01
N GLN A 71 8.16 13.12 3.64
CA GLN A 71 8.84 14.39 3.93
C GLN A 71 8.46 15.53 2.98
N THR A 72 7.94 15.20 1.80
CA THR A 72 7.64 16.18 0.73
C THR A 72 6.22 16.72 0.83
N VAL A 73 5.26 15.90 1.25
CA VAL A 73 3.84 16.31 1.33
C VAL A 73 3.39 16.47 2.79
N SER A 74 2.38 17.33 3.00
CA SER A 74 1.75 17.53 4.31
C SER A 74 0.41 16.79 4.46
N ILE A 75 -0.14 16.29 3.35
CA ILE A 75 -1.37 15.50 3.38
C ILE A 75 -1.10 14.07 3.88
N PRO A 76 -2.05 13.43 4.56
CA PRO A 76 -1.89 12.09 5.07
C PRO A 76 -1.72 11.06 3.94
N ILE A 77 -0.97 10.01 4.27
CA ILE A 77 -0.60 8.93 3.35
C ILE A 77 -1.09 7.60 3.91
N GLU A 78 -1.64 6.76 3.05
CA GLU A 78 -1.80 5.34 3.31
C GLU A 78 -0.90 4.52 2.39
N ILE A 79 -0.48 3.33 2.84
CA ILE A 79 0.36 2.45 2.04
C ILE A 79 -0.06 0.99 2.15
N GLY A 80 -0.06 0.31 1.00
CA GLY A 80 -0.14 -1.14 0.87
C GLY A 80 1.09 -1.72 0.19
N GLY A 81 1.22 -3.04 0.25
CA GLY A 81 2.33 -3.79 -0.36
C GLY A 81 3.32 -4.36 0.65
N GLY A 82 3.28 -5.68 0.86
CA GLY A 82 4.25 -6.41 1.68
C GLY A 82 4.12 -6.27 3.20
N ILE A 83 3.11 -5.61 3.73
CA ILE A 83 2.94 -5.38 5.17
C ILE A 83 2.31 -6.61 5.81
N ARG A 84 3.12 -7.41 6.53
CA ARG A 84 2.72 -8.71 7.09
C ARG A 84 3.08 -8.91 8.56
N THR A 85 3.79 -7.97 9.19
CA THR A 85 4.26 -8.06 10.58
C THR A 85 4.00 -6.76 11.35
N GLU A 86 3.92 -6.86 12.66
CA GLU A 86 3.82 -5.68 13.55
C GLU A 86 4.99 -4.72 13.35
N GLU A 87 6.21 -5.27 13.20
CA GLU A 87 7.42 -4.48 12.97
C GLU A 87 7.33 -3.66 11.67
N ALA A 88 6.84 -4.26 10.57
CA ALA A 88 6.62 -3.56 9.31
C ALA A 88 5.61 -2.41 9.46
N ILE A 89 4.51 -2.63 10.20
CA ILE A 89 3.53 -1.58 10.51
C ILE A 89 4.19 -0.44 11.27
N ARG A 90 4.89 -0.76 12.36
CA ARG A 90 5.60 0.21 13.19
C ARG A 90 6.61 1.02 12.40
N ASN A 91 7.35 0.36 11.50
CA ASN A 91 8.30 1.02 10.62
C ASN A 91 7.60 2.01 9.69
N MET A 92 6.55 1.60 8.96
CA MET A 92 5.79 2.51 8.07
C MET A 92 5.24 3.73 8.81
N LEU A 93 4.62 3.53 9.98
CA LEU A 93 4.12 4.64 10.78
C LEU A 93 5.25 5.59 11.23
N SER A 94 6.44 5.06 11.56
CA SER A 94 7.61 5.86 11.92
C SER A 94 8.17 6.69 10.76
N LEU A 95 7.93 6.27 9.51
CA LEU A 95 8.30 7.04 8.31
C LEU A 95 7.36 8.23 8.05
N GLY A 96 6.26 8.36 8.78
CA GLY A 96 5.26 9.41 8.61
C GLY A 96 4.00 8.99 7.85
N VAL A 97 3.86 7.71 7.53
CA VAL A 97 2.63 7.16 6.96
C VAL A 97 1.51 7.21 8.02
N LYS A 98 0.32 7.64 7.64
CA LYS A 98 -0.82 7.78 8.56
C LYS A 98 -1.48 6.44 8.86
N ARG A 99 -1.61 5.56 7.85
CA ARG A 99 -2.22 4.24 8.01
C ARG A 99 -1.67 3.22 7.01
N VAL A 100 -1.72 1.96 7.35
CA VAL A 100 -1.23 0.85 6.55
C VAL A 100 -2.36 -0.07 6.11
N ILE A 101 -2.23 -0.64 4.93
CA ILE A 101 -3.19 -1.55 4.34
C ILE A 101 -2.64 -2.96 4.45
N ILE A 102 -3.36 -3.83 5.14
CA ILE A 102 -3.02 -5.24 5.34
C ILE A 102 -3.94 -6.07 4.45
N GLY A 103 -3.39 -6.68 3.40
CA GLY A 103 -4.12 -7.52 2.46
C GLY A 103 -3.94 -9.00 2.78
N THR A 104 -2.97 -9.65 2.16
CA THR A 104 -2.69 -11.10 2.26
C THR A 104 -2.75 -11.61 3.70
N LYS A 105 -2.10 -10.90 4.64
CA LYS A 105 -2.05 -11.32 6.05
C LYS A 105 -3.40 -11.27 6.76
N ALA A 106 -4.27 -10.34 6.38
CA ALA A 106 -5.63 -10.26 6.92
C ALA A 106 -6.48 -11.47 6.51
N VAL A 107 -6.22 -12.04 5.33
CA VAL A 107 -6.91 -13.25 4.84
C VAL A 107 -6.33 -14.52 5.46
N GLU A 108 -4.99 -14.63 5.51
CA GLU A 108 -4.30 -15.81 6.07
C GLU A 108 -4.51 -15.95 7.58
N ARG A 109 -4.59 -14.83 8.30
CA ARG A 109 -4.74 -14.79 9.76
C ARG A 109 -5.59 -13.59 10.17
N PRO A 110 -6.93 -13.70 10.16
CA PRO A 110 -7.82 -12.59 10.53
C PRO A 110 -7.58 -12.02 11.93
N GLU A 111 -7.16 -12.85 12.89
CA GLU A 111 -6.84 -12.42 14.26
C GLU A 111 -5.70 -11.40 14.28
N PHE A 112 -4.76 -11.48 13.35
CA PHE A 112 -3.67 -10.51 13.22
C PHE A 112 -4.21 -9.09 12.99
N LEU A 113 -5.26 -8.95 12.19
CA LEU A 113 -5.88 -7.64 11.97
C LEU A 113 -6.41 -7.04 13.26
N LYS A 114 -7.11 -7.87 14.08
CA LYS A 114 -7.62 -7.46 15.39
C LYS A 114 -6.49 -7.05 16.33
N GLU A 115 -5.44 -7.87 16.44
CA GLU A 115 -4.26 -7.59 17.27
C GLU A 115 -3.61 -6.24 16.88
N MET A 116 -3.51 -5.96 15.57
CA MET A 116 -2.90 -4.72 15.08
C MET A 116 -3.79 -3.50 15.33
N VAL A 117 -5.10 -3.65 15.23
CA VAL A 117 -6.06 -2.58 15.61
C VAL A 117 -5.99 -2.29 17.10
N GLU A 118 -5.86 -3.29 17.97
CA GLU A 118 -5.69 -3.12 19.41
C GLU A 118 -4.37 -2.43 19.74
N THR A 119 -3.30 -2.69 18.97
CA THR A 119 -1.96 -2.13 19.22
C THR A 119 -1.80 -0.70 18.66
N PHE A 120 -2.29 -0.42 17.46
CA PHE A 120 -2.04 0.83 16.74
C PHE A 120 -3.28 1.74 16.59
N GLY A 121 -4.46 1.25 16.94
CA GLY A 121 -5.73 1.94 16.74
C GLY A 121 -6.34 1.70 15.36
N SER A 122 -7.68 1.80 15.27
CA SER A 122 -8.43 1.58 14.04
C SER A 122 -8.10 2.58 12.93
N ASP A 123 -7.67 3.79 13.29
CA ASP A 123 -7.31 4.83 12.30
C ASP A 123 -6.00 4.54 11.56
N ALA A 124 -5.15 3.66 12.12
CA ALA A 124 -3.86 3.30 11.56
C ALA A 124 -3.90 2.03 10.68
N ILE A 125 -4.97 1.25 10.76
CA ILE A 125 -5.07 -0.07 10.12
C ILE A 125 -6.24 -0.11 9.13
N VAL A 126 -5.97 -0.56 7.92
CA VAL A 126 -6.95 -0.79 6.85
C VAL A 126 -6.88 -2.25 6.42
N ALA A 127 -8.02 -2.92 6.33
CA ALA A 127 -8.11 -4.22 5.68
C ALA A 127 -8.24 -4.02 4.17
N GLY A 128 -7.26 -4.51 3.41
CA GLY A 128 -7.32 -4.55 1.94
C GLY A 128 -7.85 -5.90 1.48
N ILE A 129 -9.02 -5.90 0.84
CA ILE A 129 -9.64 -7.13 0.35
C ILE A 129 -9.90 -6.98 -1.14
N ASP A 130 -9.10 -7.64 -1.94
CA ASP A 130 -9.28 -7.74 -3.38
C ASP A 130 -9.99 -9.05 -3.71
N ALA A 131 -10.96 -8.99 -4.62
CA ALA A 131 -11.74 -10.17 -5.01
C ALA A 131 -11.85 -10.28 -6.53
N LYS A 132 -11.75 -11.51 -7.03
CA LYS A 132 -11.97 -11.85 -8.43
C LYS A 132 -12.74 -13.16 -8.52
N ASP A 133 -13.80 -13.18 -9.31
CA ASP A 133 -14.64 -14.37 -9.54
C ASP A 133 -15.16 -15.04 -8.25
N GLY A 134 -15.47 -14.22 -7.22
CA GLY A 134 -15.94 -14.69 -5.92
C GLY A 134 -14.84 -15.21 -4.98
N LEU A 135 -13.58 -15.12 -5.37
CA LEU A 135 -12.43 -15.53 -4.57
C LEU A 135 -11.63 -14.30 -4.12
N VAL A 136 -11.00 -14.37 -2.95
CA VAL A 136 -10.11 -13.32 -2.47
C VAL A 136 -8.74 -13.47 -3.10
N ALA A 137 -8.23 -12.41 -3.71
CA ALA A 137 -6.91 -12.35 -4.29
C ALA A 137 -5.87 -11.99 -3.21
N ILE A 138 -4.76 -12.73 -3.17
CA ILE A 138 -3.63 -12.51 -2.25
C ILE A 138 -2.30 -12.54 -3.02
N GLN A 139 -1.21 -12.10 -2.38
CA GLN A 139 0.15 -12.10 -2.93
C GLN A 139 0.28 -11.38 -4.29
N GLY A 140 -0.25 -10.14 -4.39
CA GLY A 140 -0.17 -9.39 -5.63
C GLY A 140 -1.03 -9.97 -6.76
N TRP A 141 -2.14 -10.67 -6.42
CA TRP A 141 -3.08 -11.32 -7.35
C TRP A 141 -2.57 -12.62 -7.98
N ASP A 142 -1.45 -13.17 -7.48
CA ASP A 142 -0.91 -14.45 -7.98
C ASP A 142 -1.63 -15.68 -7.40
N LEU A 143 -2.29 -15.54 -6.24
CA LEU A 143 -3.03 -16.60 -5.58
C LEU A 143 -4.46 -16.16 -5.24
N PHE A 144 -5.38 -17.13 -5.23
CA PHE A 144 -6.79 -16.92 -4.91
C PHE A 144 -7.22 -17.86 -3.78
N PHE A 145 -7.98 -17.33 -2.82
CA PHE A 145 -8.43 -18.04 -1.63
C PHE A 145 -9.97 -18.05 -1.55
N VAL A 146 -10.54 -19.19 -1.16
CA VAL A 146 -11.95 -19.26 -0.77
C VAL A 146 -12.04 -18.89 0.71
N LEU A 147 -12.72 -17.80 1.03
CA LEU A 147 -13.15 -17.54 2.41
C LEU A 147 -14.34 -18.46 2.69
N THR A 148 -14.11 -19.52 3.46
CA THR A 148 -15.20 -20.29 4.08
C THR A 148 -15.67 -19.52 5.30
N ALA A 149 -16.96 -19.18 5.32
CA ALA A 149 -17.62 -18.54 6.47
C ALA A 149 -17.65 -19.50 7.68
#